data_863414bf98405a351f85dfc0f7d1d602
#
_entry.id   863414bf98405a351f85dfc0f7d1d602
#
_cell.length_a   1.000
_cell.length_b   1.000
_cell.length_c   1.000
_cell.angle_alpha   90.00
_cell.angle_beta   90.00
_cell.angle_gamma   90.00
#
_symmetry.space_group_name_H-M   'P 1'
#
loop_
_entity.id
_entity.type
_entity.pdbx_description
1 polymer ?
#
loop_
_entity_poly.entity_id
_entity_poly.type
_entity_poly.pdbx_seq_one_letter_code
_entity_poly.pdbx_strand_id
1 'polypeptide(L)'
;MKTSRIIKPVPSKAFHAFTHPITLLRGYIIILFLFLLPSFVSGQQAITGIITDFNSYWKTSSSSFNPVKPNNSHNLLAFTYNGTQYSTGANNTTLASHGQTFVEGDFWSLPLAGYTGAINSNTKVGLGEMYDGVHNGKGSTHYANNITPYLSDGIRGLDIGTCVANLPAGNISFLVTNIRPGNIGDGIPDIIVTQVADPGGSADKYAFINASGTVVGQTKTVVFTNIPAVANWTADFYEASTNPMTLTSGFTNTDRPLRLWAADLSDFGITQANYADIRQFKINLSGNSDVAFVAYNNKTFNIGTILPVTLTDFAVHGFNDNASLNWTTSNEDKTDYFVVEKSMNGSDFIAIDTVKAKGNSSTTQHYVSSDQQLKPGVNYYRLKIIDLDQRSSYSKTVQILRKGISIGLFPNPASVRITVSHSPAAVEQIKIYSADGILLQQERPEDNSSQTSFDLGSYAKGMYYLVCESKGEKITRSFVIR
;
A
#
# COMPACT_ATOMS: atom_id res chain seq x y z
N MET A 1 -64.89 25.55 65.29
CA MET A 1 -64.46 25.71 66.70
C MET A 1 -63.07 26.29 66.64
N LYS A 2 -63.03 27.57 66.96
CA LYS A 2 -62.40 28.25 68.12
C LYS A 2 -60.93 27.86 68.29
N THR A 3 -59.97 28.73 68.37
CA THR A 3 -59.91 30.14 68.82
C THR A 3 -58.56 30.73 68.49
N SER A 4 -58.57 31.91 68.03
CA SER A 4 -57.66 33.03 68.06
C SER A 4 -56.84 33.20 69.39
N ARG A 5 -55.60 33.67 69.28
CA ARG A 5 -55.12 34.72 70.16
C ARG A 5 -53.99 35.56 69.57
N ILE A 6 -54.29 36.80 69.46
CA ILE A 6 -53.45 37.98 69.25
C ILE A 6 -52.78 38.37 70.55
N ILE A 7 -51.55 38.83 70.60
CA ILE A 7 -51.09 39.86 71.55
C ILE A 7 -50.05 40.76 70.87
N LYS A 8 -50.26 42.02 71.05
CA LYS A 8 -49.57 43.20 70.58
C LYS A 8 -48.48 43.70 71.55
N PRO A 9 -47.88 44.88 71.26
CA PRO A 9 -46.45 45.17 71.34
C PRO A 9 -46.10 46.12 72.52
N VAL A 10 -44.88 46.74 72.47
CA VAL A 10 -44.49 48.01 73.13
C VAL A 10 -43.15 47.92 73.89
N PRO A 11 -42.37 48.97 74.08
CA PRO A 11 -41.93 50.08 73.24
C PRO A 11 -40.39 50.38 73.32
N SER A 12 -40.02 51.38 72.56
CA SER A 12 -38.80 52.14 72.46
C SER A 12 -38.09 52.57 73.76
N LYS A 13 -36.75 52.67 73.72
CA LYS A 13 -36.02 53.81 74.25
C LYS A 13 -34.81 54.16 73.39
N ALA A 14 -34.76 55.42 73.01
CA ALA A 14 -33.65 56.14 72.46
C ALA A 14 -32.57 56.41 73.52
N PHE A 15 -31.29 56.47 73.14
CA PHE A 15 -30.37 57.52 73.59
C PHE A 15 -29.01 57.54 72.88
N HIS A 16 -28.71 58.69 72.40
CA HIS A 16 -27.47 59.44 72.24
C HIS A 16 -26.38 59.06 71.29
N ALA A 17 -26.12 60.00 70.41
CA ALA A 17 -25.01 60.19 69.54
C ALA A 17 -23.68 60.38 70.25
N PHE A 18 -22.62 59.76 69.71
CA PHE A 18 -21.24 60.24 69.83
C PHE A 18 -20.58 60.22 68.44
N THR A 19 -20.24 61.45 68.04
CA THR A 19 -19.48 61.72 66.82
C THR A 19 -18.01 61.52 67.08
N HIS A 20 -17.38 60.65 66.27
CA HIS A 20 -15.95 60.72 65.90
C HIS A 20 -15.71 60.13 64.50
N PRO A 21 -14.80 60.74 63.70
CA PRO A 21 -14.61 60.31 62.27
C PRO A 21 -13.71 59.11 62.19
N ILE A 22 -14.26 58.05 61.66
CA ILE A 22 -13.45 56.88 61.29
C ILE A 22 -13.33 56.85 59.78
N THR A 23 -12.09 56.96 59.35
CA THR A 23 -11.56 56.82 58.00
C THR A 23 -12.18 55.63 57.24
N LEU A 24 -12.77 55.90 56.10
CA LEU A 24 -13.23 54.87 55.14
C LEU A 24 -12.06 54.06 54.60
N LEU A 25 -11.91 52.88 55.15
CA LEU A 25 -11.08 51.86 54.46
C LEU A 25 -12.00 51.18 53.45
N ARG A 26 -11.84 51.51 52.13
CA ARG A 26 -12.47 50.82 51.03
C ARG A 26 -11.90 49.38 50.92
N GLY A 27 -12.56 48.45 51.54
CA GLY A 27 -12.32 47.03 51.30
C GLY A 27 -12.87 46.65 49.91
N TYR A 28 -11.98 46.44 48.91
CA TYR A 28 -12.34 45.78 47.70
C TYR A 28 -12.57 44.29 48.00
N ILE A 29 -13.85 43.86 48.00
CA ILE A 29 -14.18 42.46 47.93
C ILE A 29 -13.86 42.03 46.49
N ILE A 30 -12.66 41.44 46.27
CA ILE A 30 -12.35 40.71 45.05
C ILE A 30 -13.16 39.41 45.10
N ILE A 31 -14.31 39.40 44.42
CA ILE A 31 -15.02 38.18 44.11
C ILE A 31 -14.15 37.48 43.03
N LEU A 32 -13.33 36.56 43.50
CA LEU A 32 -12.62 35.64 42.62
C LEU A 32 -13.66 34.71 41.95
N PHE A 33 -14.19 35.10 40.79
CA PHE A 33 -14.87 34.15 39.90
C PHE A 33 -13.84 33.12 39.48
N LEU A 34 -13.78 32.04 40.24
CA LEU A 34 -13.15 30.83 39.71
C LEU A 34 -14.00 30.39 38.51
N PHE A 35 -13.63 30.81 37.33
CA PHE A 35 -14.08 30.11 36.16
C PHE A 35 -13.52 28.68 36.28
N LEU A 36 -14.34 27.77 36.79
CA LEU A 36 -14.22 26.37 36.49
C LEU A 36 -14.43 26.25 34.96
N LEU A 37 -13.35 26.47 34.22
CA LEU A 37 -13.30 25.96 32.85
C LEU A 37 -13.59 24.46 33.01
N PRO A 38 -14.68 23.95 32.41
CA PRO A 38 -14.80 22.52 32.33
C PRO A 38 -13.48 22.03 31.69
N SER A 39 -12.69 21.29 32.46
CA SER A 39 -11.69 20.43 31.86
C SER A 39 -12.49 19.48 31.00
N PHE A 40 -12.61 19.83 29.73
CA PHE A 40 -13.01 18.86 28.75
C PHE A 40 -11.94 17.76 28.86
N VAL A 41 -12.25 16.70 29.57
CA VAL A 41 -11.65 15.43 29.30
C VAL A 41 -12.04 15.20 27.87
N SER A 42 -11.14 15.54 26.94
CA SER A 42 -11.33 15.23 25.54
C SER A 42 -11.41 13.72 25.50
N GLY A 43 -12.64 13.20 25.47
CA GLY A 43 -12.86 11.80 25.19
C GLY A 43 -12.06 11.49 23.94
N GLN A 44 -11.46 10.31 23.88
CA GLN A 44 -10.73 9.89 22.69
C GLN A 44 -11.67 10.05 21.48
N GLN A 45 -11.28 10.91 20.54
CA GLN A 45 -12.14 11.30 19.40
C GLN A 45 -12.32 10.10 18.47
N ALA A 46 -13.44 9.42 18.64
CA ALA A 46 -13.75 8.20 17.92
C ALA A 46 -14.49 8.49 16.61
N ILE A 47 -14.18 7.75 15.57
CA ILE A 47 -15.06 7.62 14.41
C ILE A 47 -16.25 6.75 14.84
N THR A 48 -17.47 7.23 14.58
CA THR A 48 -18.72 6.60 15.03
C THR A 48 -19.47 5.86 13.94
N GLY A 49 -19.03 5.97 12.70
CA GLY A 49 -19.59 5.28 11.54
C GLY A 49 -18.69 5.37 10.32
N ILE A 50 -18.79 4.40 9.45
CA ILE A 50 -18.03 4.33 8.19
C ILE A 50 -18.94 3.97 7.02
N ILE A 51 -18.47 4.28 5.82
CA ILE A 51 -19.02 3.80 4.54
C ILE A 51 -17.88 3.18 3.77
N THR A 52 -18.11 2.00 3.21
CA THR A 52 -17.16 1.28 2.35
C THR A 52 -17.81 0.89 1.02
N ASP A 53 -17.02 0.44 0.06
CA ASP A 53 -17.49 -0.05 -1.24
C ASP A 53 -17.80 -1.56 -1.25
N PHE A 54 -17.88 -2.19 -0.09
CA PHE A 54 -18.25 -3.59 -0.02
C PHE A 54 -19.60 -3.85 -0.70
N ASN A 55 -19.67 -4.85 -1.58
CA ASN A 55 -20.82 -5.13 -2.44
C ASN A 55 -21.39 -3.86 -3.11
N SER A 56 -20.51 -2.98 -3.55
CA SER A 56 -20.76 -1.67 -4.13
C SER A 56 -21.06 -0.56 -3.12
N TYR A 57 -21.64 -0.87 -1.96
CA TYR A 57 -21.92 0.10 -0.91
C TYR A 57 -22.32 -0.57 0.41
N TRP A 58 -21.64 -0.25 1.49
CA TRP A 58 -21.96 -0.65 2.85
C TRP A 58 -21.81 0.52 3.81
N LYS A 59 -22.68 0.60 4.82
CA LYS A 59 -22.66 1.66 5.83
C LYS A 59 -22.92 1.10 7.22
N THR A 60 -22.19 1.58 8.22
CA THR A 60 -22.50 1.33 9.63
C THR A 60 -23.94 1.73 9.94
N SER A 61 -24.73 0.83 10.52
CA SER A 61 -26.07 1.11 11.01
C SER A 61 -26.23 0.64 12.45
N SER A 62 -27.16 1.25 13.19
CA SER A 62 -27.42 0.93 14.59
C SER A 62 -27.88 -0.51 14.83
N SER A 63 -28.29 -1.23 13.78
CA SER A 63 -28.75 -2.61 13.86
C SER A 63 -27.71 -3.64 13.38
N SER A 64 -26.54 -3.23 12.94
CA SER A 64 -25.71 -4.06 12.08
C SER A 64 -24.24 -4.14 12.44
N PHE A 65 -23.94 -4.40 13.68
CA PHE A 65 -22.58 -4.84 13.95
C PHE A 65 -22.27 -6.20 13.33
N ASN A 66 -23.24 -6.94 12.78
CA ASN A 66 -22.94 -8.26 12.27
C ASN A 66 -23.89 -8.89 11.25
N PRO A 67 -24.46 -8.29 10.24
CA PRO A 67 -25.13 -9.08 9.21
C PRO A 67 -24.31 -9.29 7.95
N VAL A 68 -23.27 -8.53 7.73
CA VAL A 68 -22.47 -8.64 6.50
C VAL A 68 -21.03 -8.87 6.91
N LYS A 69 -20.62 -10.12 6.83
CA LYS A 69 -19.23 -10.52 7.00
C LYS A 69 -18.52 -10.28 5.69
N PRO A 70 -17.61 -9.31 5.61
CA PRO A 70 -16.91 -9.04 4.36
C PRO A 70 -16.00 -10.19 4.01
N ASN A 71 -16.10 -10.58 2.77
CA ASN A 71 -15.22 -11.56 2.14
C ASN A 71 -14.44 -10.98 0.97
N ASN A 72 -14.41 -9.67 0.87
CA ASN A 72 -13.77 -8.91 -0.22
C ASN A 72 -13.08 -7.67 0.31
N SER A 73 -12.32 -6.99 -0.56
CA SER A 73 -11.76 -5.67 -0.29
C SER A 73 -12.83 -4.66 0.08
N HIS A 74 -12.48 -3.77 1.00
CA HIS A 74 -13.33 -2.70 1.51
C HIS A 74 -12.58 -1.39 1.54
N ASN A 75 -12.69 -0.59 0.50
CA ASN A 75 -12.13 0.75 0.54
C ASN A 75 -12.98 1.66 1.42
N LEU A 76 -12.36 2.36 2.36
CA LEU A 76 -13.03 3.37 3.17
C LEU A 76 -13.41 4.57 2.29
N LEU A 77 -14.70 4.76 2.03
CA LEU A 77 -15.21 5.86 1.22
C LEU A 77 -15.54 7.10 2.05
N ALA A 78 -16.09 6.90 3.25
CA ALA A 78 -16.44 7.97 4.17
C ALA A 78 -16.44 7.49 5.62
N PHE A 79 -16.35 8.45 6.54
CA PHE A 79 -16.42 8.20 7.97
C PHE A 79 -17.19 9.33 8.68
N THR A 80 -17.75 9.02 9.85
CA THR A 80 -18.46 10.00 10.68
C THR A 80 -17.61 10.34 11.91
N TYR A 81 -17.27 11.61 12.04
CA TYR A 81 -16.46 12.15 13.12
C TYR A 81 -17.16 13.39 13.70
N ASN A 82 -17.33 13.46 15.02
CA ASN A 82 -18.05 14.54 15.70
C ASN A 82 -19.43 14.87 15.08
N GLY A 83 -20.16 13.82 14.64
CA GLY A 83 -21.48 13.97 14.01
C GLY A 83 -21.48 14.43 12.55
N THR A 84 -20.32 14.76 11.98
CA THR A 84 -20.17 15.16 10.58
C THR A 84 -19.62 13.99 9.76
N GLN A 85 -20.19 13.76 8.58
CA GLN A 85 -19.69 12.77 7.62
C GLN A 85 -18.68 13.41 6.69
N TYR A 86 -17.49 12.83 6.62
CA TYR A 86 -16.39 13.22 5.72
C TYR A 86 -16.13 12.14 4.70
N SER A 87 -15.94 12.51 3.44
CA SER A 87 -15.43 11.56 2.44
C SER A 87 -13.92 11.41 2.55
N THR A 88 -13.42 10.26 2.13
CA THR A 88 -11.96 10.05 1.98
C THR A 88 -11.44 10.56 0.63
N GLY A 89 -12.34 10.85 -0.32
CA GLY A 89 -11.99 11.15 -1.69
C GLY A 89 -11.69 9.91 -2.55
N ALA A 90 -11.76 8.70 -1.98
CA ALA A 90 -11.52 7.47 -2.72
C ALA A 90 -12.58 7.25 -3.82
N ASN A 91 -13.87 7.49 -3.50
CA ASN A 91 -14.95 7.40 -4.49
C ASN A 91 -16.17 8.24 -4.09
N ASN A 92 -16.11 9.55 -4.33
CA ASN A 92 -17.20 10.46 -4.03
C ASN A 92 -18.44 10.21 -4.91
N THR A 93 -18.26 9.63 -6.10
CA THR A 93 -19.38 9.30 -7.02
C THR A 93 -20.28 8.24 -6.40
N THR A 94 -19.73 7.20 -5.80
CA THR A 94 -20.51 6.18 -5.09
C THR A 94 -21.27 6.78 -3.91
N LEU A 95 -20.65 7.66 -3.13
CA LEU A 95 -21.33 8.33 -2.03
C LEU A 95 -22.52 9.18 -2.52
N ALA A 96 -22.33 9.98 -3.56
CA ALA A 96 -23.35 10.82 -4.14
C ALA A 96 -24.51 10.00 -4.74
N SER A 97 -24.22 8.91 -5.44
CA SER A 97 -25.26 8.03 -6.03
C SER A 97 -26.14 7.35 -4.98
N HIS A 98 -25.64 7.20 -3.74
CA HIS A 98 -26.40 6.70 -2.59
C HIS A 98 -26.98 7.80 -1.70
N GLY A 99 -27.04 9.03 -2.21
CA GLY A 99 -27.66 10.18 -1.52
C GLY A 99 -26.95 10.62 -0.26
N GLN A 100 -25.64 10.35 -0.11
CA GLN A 100 -24.87 10.76 1.04
C GLN A 100 -24.47 12.23 0.95
N THR A 101 -24.66 12.96 2.07
CA THR A 101 -24.13 14.32 2.25
C THR A 101 -22.85 14.24 3.04
N PHE A 102 -21.78 14.87 2.59
CA PHE A 102 -20.46 14.78 3.23
C PHE A 102 -19.62 16.04 2.98
N VAL A 103 -18.71 16.30 3.89
CA VAL A 103 -17.60 17.24 3.66
C VAL A 103 -16.49 16.49 2.92
N GLU A 104 -15.99 17.08 1.85
CA GLU A 104 -14.96 16.43 1.04
C GLU A 104 -13.60 16.41 1.75
N GLY A 105 -13.05 15.21 1.95
CA GLY A 105 -11.68 14.95 2.36
C GLY A 105 -10.78 14.54 1.19
N ASP A 106 -9.49 14.39 1.46
CA ASP A 106 -8.49 13.87 0.54
C ASP A 106 -7.48 13.01 1.34
N PHE A 107 -7.93 11.82 1.72
CA PHE A 107 -7.17 10.93 2.57
C PHE A 107 -6.40 9.89 1.77
N TRP A 108 -5.17 9.64 2.24
CA TRP A 108 -4.24 8.65 1.69
C TRP A 108 -3.60 7.88 2.82
N SER A 109 -3.35 6.60 2.65
CA SER A 109 -2.56 5.84 3.63
C SER A 109 -1.15 6.38 3.71
N LEU A 110 -0.55 6.27 4.90
CA LEU A 110 0.88 6.51 5.06
C LEU A 110 1.64 5.40 4.34
N PRO A 111 2.61 5.76 3.47
CA PRO A 111 3.44 4.78 2.79
C PRO A 111 4.40 4.14 3.80
N LEU A 112 4.09 2.96 4.30
CA LEU A 112 4.90 2.25 5.29
C LEU A 112 6.19 1.66 4.71
N ALA A 113 6.90 2.40 3.89
CA ALA A 113 8.25 2.04 3.49
C ALA A 113 9.20 2.22 4.69
N GLY A 114 9.63 1.12 5.32
CA GLY A 114 10.64 1.16 6.37
C GLY A 114 10.15 0.99 7.80
N TYR A 115 9.23 0.08 8.01
CA TYR A 115 8.93 -0.43 9.33
C TYR A 115 10.17 -1.13 9.94
N THR A 116 10.55 -0.72 11.16
CA THR A 116 11.76 -1.22 11.83
C THR A 116 11.50 -2.38 12.79
N GLY A 117 10.24 -2.78 12.98
CA GLY A 117 9.88 -3.91 13.85
C GLY A 117 10.24 -5.25 13.20
N ALA A 118 10.71 -6.19 14.02
CA ALA A 118 11.02 -7.54 13.55
C ALA A 118 9.73 -8.37 13.43
N ILE A 119 9.31 -8.68 12.21
CA ILE A 119 8.20 -9.61 11.95
C ILE A 119 8.58 -10.98 12.52
N ASN A 120 7.66 -11.59 13.22
CA ASN A 120 7.87 -12.88 13.89
C ASN A 120 6.62 -13.77 13.76
N SER A 121 6.68 -14.97 14.32
CA SER A 121 5.60 -15.96 14.25
C SER A 121 4.27 -15.48 14.88
N ASN A 122 4.29 -14.42 15.68
CA ASN A 122 3.09 -13.83 16.28
C ASN A 122 2.43 -12.79 15.36
N THR A 123 3.17 -12.23 14.41
CA THR A 123 2.63 -11.27 13.44
C THR A 123 1.75 -12.01 12.42
N LYS A 124 0.53 -11.54 12.25
CA LYS A 124 -0.45 -12.14 11.33
C LYS A 124 -0.90 -11.15 10.28
N VAL A 125 -1.18 -11.65 9.08
CA VAL A 125 -1.89 -10.91 8.05
C VAL A 125 -3.32 -11.43 8.00
N GLY A 126 -4.28 -10.55 8.21
CA GLY A 126 -5.70 -10.83 8.07
C GLY A 126 -6.19 -10.42 6.70
N LEU A 127 -6.88 -11.32 6.02
CA LEU A 127 -7.42 -11.12 4.68
C LEU A 127 -8.92 -11.40 4.68
N GLY A 128 -9.72 -10.37 4.47
CA GLY A 128 -11.18 -10.49 4.47
C GLY A 128 -11.70 -11.33 3.30
N GLU A 129 -10.98 -11.40 2.20
CA GLU A 129 -11.32 -12.24 1.04
C GLU A 129 -11.17 -13.74 1.30
N MET A 130 -10.55 -14.12 2.41
CA MET A 130 -10.21 -15.52 2.74
C MET A 130 -10.87 -15.97 4.04
N TYR A 131 -11.99 -15.37 4.41
CA TYR A 131 -12.69 -15.68 5.66
C TYR A 131 -13.28 -17.10 5.72
N ASP A 132 -13.26 -17.84 4.64
CA ASP A 132 -13.78 -19.21 4.50
C ASP A 132 -12.75 -20.29 4.93
N GLY A 133 -11.58 -19.91 5.36
CA GLY A 133 -10.51 -20.82 5.74
C GLY A 133 -9.77 -21.45 4.57
N VAL A 134 -10.02 -20.98 3.35
CA VAL A 134 -9.36 -21.42 2.13
C VAL A 134 -8.50 -20.29 1.59
N HIS A 135 -7.23 -20.58 1.32
CA HIS A 135 -6.31 -19.63 0.73
C HIS A 135 -6.63 -19.37 -0.75
N ASN A 136 -7.65 -18.55 -1.00
CA ASN A 136 -8.15 -18.24 -2.33
C ASN A 136 -8.26 -16.74 -2.63
N GLY A 137 -7.71 -15.88 -1.76
CA GLY A 137 -7.78 -14.43 -1.87
C GLY A 137 -7.04 -13.89 -3.08
N LYS A 138 -7.28 -12.64 -3.34
CA LYS A 138 -6.79 -11.90 -4.50
C LYS A 138 -5.26 -11.85 -4.53
N GLY A 139 -4.70 -12.53 -5.51
CA GLY A 139 -3.27 -12.58 -5.74
C GLY A 139 -2.58 -13.63 -4.86
N SER A 140 -2.06 -14.64 -5.49
CA SER A 140 -1.28 -15.72 -4.90
C SER A 140 0.09 -15.27 -4.34
N THR A 141 0.42 -13.99 -4.40
CA THR A 141 1.70 -13.47 -3.94
C THR A 141 1.60 -13.00 -2.50
N HIS A 142 2.07 -13.85 -1.60
CA HIS A 142 2.22 -13.52 -0.20
C HIS A 142 3.57 -12.84 0.01
N TYR A 143 3.55 -11.69 0.65
CA TYR A 143 4.74 -10.90 0.97
C TYR A 143 5.25 -11.28 2.36
N ALA A 144 5.72 -12.51 2.52
CA ALA A 144 6.31 -12.95 3.79
C ALA A 144 7.44 -12.00 4.22
N ASN A 145 7.45 -11.68 5.50
CA ASN A 145 8.37 -10.71 6.09
C ASN A 145 8.27 -9.27 5.53
N ASN A 146 7.24 -8.98 4.72
CA ASN A 146 6.96 -7.64 4.22
C ASN A 146 5.48 -7.29 4.42
N ILE A 147 5.18 -6.54 5.45
CA ILE A 147 3.82 -6.14 5.80
C ILE A 147 3.34 -4.87 5.08
N THR A 148 4.23 -4.15 4.40
CA THR A 148 3.92 -2.87 3.74
C THR A 148 2.74 -2.95 2.77
N PRO A 149 2.66 -3.95 1.86
CA PRO A 149 1.54 -4.05 0.92
C PRO A 149 0.18 -4.21 1.61
N TYR A 150 0.14 -4.86 2.78
CA TYR A 150 -1.10 -5.10 3.53
C TYR A 150 -1.58 -3.89 4.34
N LEU A 151 -0.73 -2.88 4.53
CA LEU A 151 -1.03 -1.65 5.26
C LEU A 151 -1.28 -0.46 4.32
N SER A 152 -1.22 -0.70 3.02
CA SER A 152 -1.47 0.29 1.97
C SER A 152 -2.27 -0.30 0.80
N ASP A 153 -3.06 -1.33 1.06
CA ASP A 153 -3.90 -1.98 0.05
C ASP A 153 -5.13 -1.14 -0.31
N GLY A 154 -5.64 -1.34 -1.51
CA GLY A 154 -6.86 -0.72 -2.00
C GLY A 154 -6.70 0.67 -2.61
N ILE A 155 -7.84 1.33 -2.83
CA ILE A 155 -7.89 2.68 -3.40
C ILE A 155 -7.28 3.67 -2.40
N ARG A 156 -6.21 4.37 -2.80
CA ARG A 156 -5.45 5.29 -1.93
C ARG A 156 -4.84 4.60 -0.70
N GLY A 157 -4.76 3.26 -0.70
CA GLY A 157 -4.28 2.48 0.43
C GLY A 157 -5.27 2.40 1.59
N LEU A 158 -6.56 2.61 1.37
CA LEU A 158 -7.59 2.73 2.42
C LEU A 158 -8.49 1.50 2.51
N ASP A 159 -7.99 0.31 2.13
CA ASP A 159 -8.71 -0.94 2.32
C ASP A 159 -8.67 -1.37 3.78
N ILE A 160 -9.83 -1.64 4.35
CA ILE A 160 -9.99 -2.20 5.70
C ILE A 160 -10.36 -3.68 5.70
N GLY A 161 -10.45 -4.31 4.53
CA GLY A 161 -10.57 -5.77 4.37
C GLY A 161 -9.24 -6.51 4.56
N THR A 162 -8.13 -5.81 4.41
CA THR A 162 -6.77 -6.32 4.61
C THR A 162 -6.13 -5.65 5.82
N CYS A 163 -5.50 -6.42 6.70
CA CYS A 163 -4.89 -5.87 7.91
C CYS A 163 -3.65 -6.66 8.36
N VAL A 164 -2.88 -6.08 9.26
CA VAL A 164 -1.81 -6.76 9.98
C VAL A 164 -2.11 -6.73 11.46
N ALA A 165 -2.17 -7.90 12.09
CA ALA A 165 -2.38 -8.06 13.51
C ALA A 165 -1.08 -8.39 14.25
N ASN A 166 -1.01 -8.01 15.52
CA ASN A 166 0.17 -8.15 16.37
C ASN A 166 1.42 -7.53 15.74
N LEU A 167 1.29 -6.32 15.21
CA LEU A 167 2.44 -5.55 14.75
C LEU A 167 3.48 -5.46 15.86
N PRO A 168 4.72 -5.94 15.63
CA PRO A 168 5.78 -5.84 16.63
C PRO A 168 6.06 -4.39 17.05
N ALA A 169 6.61 -4.19 18.24
CA ALA A 169 7.04 -2.86 18.66
C ALA A 169 8.07 -2.28 17.69
N GLY A 170 7.90 -1.02 17.34
CA GLY A 170 8.77 -0.35 16.38
C GLY A 170 8.44 1.13 16.22
N ASN A 171 9.37 1.86 15.62
CA ASN A 171 9.19 3.25 15.26
C ASN A 171 9.05 3.40 13.75
N ILE A 172 8.09 4.21 13.34
CA ILE A 172 7.91 4.60 11.96
C ILE A 172 7.91 6.13 11.89
N SER A 173 8.65 6.71 10.96
CA SER A 173 8.71 8.15 10.77
C SER A 173 8.49 8.50 9.31
N PHE A 174 7.69 9.53 9.07
CA PHE A 174 7.34 10.04 7.75
C PHE A 174 7.77 11.49 7.64
N LEU A 175 8.41 11.85 6.54
CA LEU A 175 8.74 13.25 6.26
C LEU A 175 7.43 14.03 6.01
N VAL A 176 7.21 15.09 6.77
CA VAL A 176 6.07 16.00 6.59
C VAL A 176 6.52 17.21 5.78
N THR A 177 5.79 17.50 4.72
CA THR A 177 6.04 18.64 3.83
C THR A 177 4.75 19.42 3.58
N ASN A 178 4.89 20.64 3.12
CA ASN A 178 3.79 21.47 2.61
C ASN A 178 2.57 21.55 3.55
N ILE A 179 2.83 21.80 4.84
CA ILE A 179 1.72 22.04 5.79
C ILE A 179 0.98 23.31 5.37
N ARG A 180 -0.35 23.20 5.27
CA ARG A 180 -1.25 24.31 4.98
C ARG A 180 -1.86 24.80 6.29
N PRO A 181 -1.32 25.86 6.89
CA PRO A 181 -1.70 26.26 8.25
C PRO A 181 -3.16 26.69 8.39
N GLY A 182 -3.80 27.08 7.29
CA GLY A 182 -5.23 27.44 7.28
C GLY A 182 -6.19 26.28 7.60
N ASN A 183 -5.69 25.03 7.51
CA ASN A 183 -6.49 23.82 7.77
C ASN A 183 -6.22 23.25 9.18
N ILE A 184 -5.35 23.87 9.97
CA ILE A 184 -5.10 23.45 11.35
C ILE A 184 -6.27 23.93 12.22
N GLY A 185 -7.00 22.99 12.83
CA GLY A 185 -8.14 23.29 13.69
C GLY A 185 -9.41 23.67 12.92
N ASP A 186 -9.54 23.25 11.66
CA ASP A 186 -10.74 23.49 10.85
C ASP A 186 -11.86 22.48 11.15
N GLY A 187 -11.60 21.51 12.03
CA GLY A 187 -12.53 20.46 12.45
C GLY A 187 -12.59 19.27 11.49
N ILE A 188 -11.83 19.29 10.39
CA ILE A 188 -11.65 18.14 9.50
C ILE A 188 -10.47 17.33 10.05
N PRO A 189 -10.62 16.03 10.33
CA PRO A 189 -9.50 15.22 10.79
C PRO A 189 -8.35 15.21 9.81
N ASP A 190 -7.13 15.18 10.34
CA ASP A 190 -5.90 15.13 9.56
C ASP A 190 -5.22 13.77 9.59
N ILE A 191 -5.48 12.99 10.64
CA ILE A 191 -4.97 11.64 10.83
C ILE A 191 -6.14 10.71 11.10
N ILE A 192 -6.13 9.53 10.46
CA ILE A 192 -7.03 8.41 10.75
C ILE A 192 -6.18 7.19 11.06
N VAL A 193 -6.50 6.50 12.14
CA VAL A 193 -5.88 5.24 12.53
C VAL A 193 -6.93 4.16 12.67
N THR A 194 -6.66 3.01 12.09
CA THR A 194 -7.53 1.83 12.16
C THR A 194 -7.06 0.85 13.23
N GLN A 195 -7.99 0.10 13.79
CA GLN A 195 -7.75 -1.06 14.65
C GLN A 195 -8.74 -2.17 14.29
N VAL A 196 -8.24 -3.33 13.91
CA VAL A 196 -9.02 -4.42 13.30
C VAL A 196 -9.00 -5.68 14.16
N ALA A 197 -9.06 -5.55 15.46
CA ALA A 197 -9.22 -6.66 16.40
C ALA A 197 -9.41 -6.15 17.84
N ASP A 198 -9.26 -7.04 18.83
CA ASP A 198 -9.27 -6.67 20.22
C ASP A 198 -7.87 -6.20 20.65
N PRO A 199 -7.69 -4.89 20.86
CA PRO A 199 -6.39 -4.34 21.21
C PRO A 199 -5.96 -4.84 22.59
N GLY A 200 -4.81 -5.50 22.65
CA GLY A 200 -4.29 -6.09 23.89
C GLY A 200 -3.58 -5.10 24.80
N GLY A 201 -4.27 -4.12 25.34
CA GLY A 201 -3.79 -3.32 26.47
C GLY A 201 -2.59 -2.39 26.23
N SER A 202 -1.97 -2.40 25.08
CA SER A 202 -0.88 -1.49 24.72
C SER A 202 -1.43 -0.31 23.93
N ALA A 203 -0.78 0.83 24.05
CA ALA A 203 -1.22 2.05 23.40
C ALA A 203 -0.12 2.61 22.47
N ASP A 204 -0.45 2.73 21.21
CA ASP A 204 0.42 3.38 20.24
C ASP A 204 0.50 4.88 20.45
N LYS A 205 1.64 5.47 20.14
CA LYS A 205 1.90 6.88 20.30
C LYS A 205 2.16 7.55 18.98
N TYR A 206 1.53 8.67 18.76
CA TYR A 206 1.58 9.47 17.54
C TYR A 206 2.07 10.87 17.89
N ALA A 207 3.04 11.40 17.15
CA ALA A 207 3.61 12.72 17.39
C ALA A 207 4.17 13.34 16.12
N PHE A 208 4.12 14.68 16.05
CA PHE A 208 4.90 15.45 15.10
C PHE A 208 6.23 15.84 15.73
N ILE A 209 7.33 15.76 14.98
CA ILE A 209 8.66 16.04 15.49
C ILE A 209 9.40 17.01 14.57
N ASN A 210 10.32 17.79 15.16
CA ASN A 210 11.18 18.71 14.44
C ASN A 210 12.48 18.04 13.92
N ALA A 211 13.37 18.82 13.34
CA ALA A 211 14.64 18.35 12.79
C ALA A 211 15.58 17.73 13.83
N SER A 212 15.46 18.11 15.11
CA SER A 212 16.26 17.52 16.21
C SER A 212 15.62 16.29 16.85
N GLY A 213 14.44 15.84 16.35
CA GLY A 213 13.71 14.70 16.89
C GLY A 213 12.85 15.04 18.13
N THR A 214 12.71 16.33 18.47
CA THR A 214 11.86 16.79 19.57
C THR A 214 10.40 16.89 19.12
N VAL A 215 9.47 16.50 20.02
CA VAL A 215 8.04 16.62 19.75
C VAL A 215 7.63 18.07 19.60
N VAL A 216 6.95 18.39 18.51
CA VAL A 216 6.27 19.67 18.29
C VAL A 216 4.82 19.50 18.77
N GLY A 217 4.40 20.36 19.72
CA GLY A 217 3.13 20.19 20.36
C GLY A 217 3.13 19.07 21.41
N GLN A 218 2.29 18.04 21.23
CA GLN A 218 2.15 16.94 22.19
C GLN A 218 2.03 15.57 21.51
N THR A 219 2.38 14.53 22.24
CA THR A 219 2.18 13.15 21.83
C THR A 219 0.72 12.73 22.11
N LYS A 220 0.06 12.09 21.14
CA LYS A 220 -1.21 11.41 21.34
C LYS A 220 -0.97 9.94 21.63
N THR A 221 -1.57 9.45 22.69
CA THR A 221 -1.60 8.02 23.02
C THR A 221 -3.03 7.52 22.77
N VAL A 222 -3.18 6.54 21.90
CA VAL A 222 -4.48 6.00 21.50
C VAL A 222 -4.72 4.68 22.21
N VAL A 223 -5.78 4.61 23.02
CA VAL A 223 -6.22 3.41 23.73
C VAL A 223 -7.50 2.91 23.06
N PHE A 224 -7.36 1.99 22.12
CA PHE A 224 -8.47 1.52 21.28
C PHE A 224 -9.58 0.78 22.04
N THR A 225 -9.31 0.22 23.22
CA THR A 225 -10.35 -0.36 24.07
C THR A 225 -11.43 0.64 24.50
N ASN A 226 -11.10 1.95 24.49
CA ASN A 226 -12.04 3.02 24.83
C ASN A 226 -12.81 3.55 23.62
N ILE A 227 -12.54 3.01 22.42
CA ILE A 227 -13.18 3.42 21.17
C ILE A 227 -14.23 2.39 20.79
N PRO A 228 -15.50 2.79 20.60
CA PRO A 228 -16.55 1.89 20.13
C PRO A 228 -16.21 1.28 18.76
N ALA A 229 -16.57 0.02 18.56
CA ALA A 229 -16.47 -0.58 17.23
C ALA A 229 -17.52 0.02 16.28
N VAL A 230 -17.15 0.22 15.04
CA VAL A 230 -18.05 0.72 13.97
C VAL A 230 -18.53 -0.41 13.06
N ALA A 231 -17.87 -1.56 13.13
CA ALA A 231 -18.18 -2.75 12.35
C ALA A 231 -17.59 -3.99 13.04
N ASN A 232 -17.97 -5.16 12.54
CA ASN A 232 -17.36 -6.44 12.90
C ASN A 232 -17.04 -7.20 11.63
N TRP A 233 -15.74 -7.42 11.36
CA TRP A 233 -15.27 -8.12 10.18
C TRP A 233 -14.94 -9.57 10.50
N THR A 234 -15.06 -10.43 9.50
CA THR A 234 -14.58 -11.81 9.56
C THR A 234 -13.37 -11.94 8.64
N ALA A 235 -12.29 -12.48 9.14
CA ALA A 235 -11.07 -12.68 8.37
C ALA A 235 -10.38 -14.01 8.71
N ASP A 236 -9.60 -14.50 7.77
CA ASP A 236 -8.59 -15.52 7.97
C ASP A 236 -7.23 -14.90 8.20
N PHE A 237 -6.47 -15.42 9.15
CA PHE A 237 -5.17 -14.89 9.53
C PHE A 237 -4.05 -15.84 9.16
N TYR A 238 -3.05 -15.29 8.48
CA TYR A 238 -1.87 -15.99 8.00
C TYR A 238 -0.63 -15.57 8.79
N GLU A 239 0.27 -16.48 9.06
CA GLU A 239 1.54 -16.16 9.70
C GLU A 239 2.45 -15.37 8.74
N ALA A 240 2.77 -14.13 9.11
CA ALA A 240 3.52 -13.20 8.27
C ALA A 240 5.00 -13.55 8.11
N SER A 241 5.57 -14.37 9.00
CA SER A 241 7.00 -14.73 9.00
C SER A 241 7.34 -15.95 8.13
N THR A 242 6.37 -16.69 7.66
CA THR A 242 6.58 -17.88 6.79
C THR A 242 6.51 -17.52 5.30
N ASN A 243 7.23 -18.26 4.46
CA ASN A 243 7.20 -18.09 3.01
C ASN A 243 7.01 -19.44 2.30
N PRO A 244 5.85 -19.71 1.66
CA PRO A 244 4.66 -18.86 1.65
C PRO A 244 4.08 -18.68 3.05
N MET A 245 3.28 -17.62 3.24
CA MET A 245 2.54 -17.44 4.49
C MET A 245 1.59 -18.62 4.72
N THR A 246 1.50 -19.08 5.94
CA THR A 246 0.65 -20.23 6.31
C THR A 246 -0.58 -19.79 7.08
N LEU A 247 -1.72 -20.38 6.75
CA LEU A 247 -2.97 -20.17 7.48
C LEU A 247 -2.80 -20.57 8.94
N THR A 248 -3.12 -19.68 9.87
CA THR A 248 -2.91 -19.91 11.29
C THR A 248 -4.08 -20.74 11.86
N SER A 249 -3.78 -21.93 12.39
CA SER A 249 -4.77 -22.79 13.02
C SER A 249 -5.51 -22.06 14.14
N GLY A 250 -6.85 -22.14 14.14
CA GLY A 250 -7.72 -21.47 15.13
C GLY A 250 -7.97 -19.98 14.84
N PHE A 251 -7.45 -19.43 13.74
CA PHE A 251 -7.67 -18.05 13.33
C PHE A 251 -8.33 -17.95 11.96
N THR A 252 -9.12 -18.95 11.59
CA THR A 252 -9.94 -18.98 10.39
C THR A 252 -11.35 -18.53 10.72
N ASN A 253 -11.99 -17.81 9.81
CA ASN A 253 -13.35 -17.32 9.96
C ASN A 253 -13.58 -16.61 11.31
N THR A 254 -12.65 -15.76 11.68
CA THR A 254 -12.61 -15.10 13.00
C THR A 254 -13.21 -13.73 12.92
N ASP A 255 -14.24 -13.46 13.73
CA ASP A 255 -14.86 -12.14 13.85
C ASP A 255 -13.91 -11.16 14.56
N ARG A 256 -13.76 -9.97 13.97
CA ARG A 256 -12.89 -8.90 14.48
C ARG A 256 -13.63 -7.58 14.53
N PRO A 257 -13.71 -6.93 15.71
CA PRO A 257 -14.27 -5.60 15.80
C PRO A 257 -13.35 -4.57 15.16
N LEU A 258 -13.93 -3.70 14.35
CA LEU A 258 -13.23 -2.60 13.68
C LEU A 258 -13.46 -1.31 14.45
N ARG A 259 -12.38 -0.62 14.78
CA ARG A 259 -12.38 0.69 15.44
C ARG A 259 -11.52 1.65 14.66
N LEU A 260 -11.91 2.92 14.63
CA LEU A 260 -11.12 3.98 14.02
C LEU A 260 -11.05 5.19 14.97
N TRP A 261 -9.87 5.75 15.04
CA TRP A 261 -9.58 7.01 15.70
C TRP A 261 -9.20 8.05 14.66
N ALA A 262 -9.60 9.30 14.92
CA ALA A 262 -9.22 10.41 14.08
C ALA A 262 -8.78 11.61 14.92
N ALA A 263 -7.92 12.46 14.36
CA ALA A 263 -7.45 13.67 15.01
C ALA A 263 -7.12 14.76 13.98
N ASP A 264 -7.38 15.99 14.35
CA ASP A 264 -6.87 17.19 13.69
C ASP A 264 -5.45 17.51 14.20
N LEU A 265 -4.65 18.24 13.43
CA LEU A 265 -3.33 18.70 13.88
C LEU A 265 -3.39 19.50 15.18
N SER A 266 -4.46 20.28 15.38
CA SER A 266 -4.67 21.03 16.62
C SER A 266 -4.80 20.13 17.85
N ASP A 267 -5.31 18.91 17.70
CA ASP A 267 -5.34 17.93 18.78
C ASP A 267 -3.95 17.53 19.27
N PHE A 268 -2.95 17.61 18.41
CA PHE A 268 -1.55 17.42 18.76
C PHE A 268 -0.90 18.70 19.33
N GLY A 269 -1.68 19.74 19.59
CA GLY A 269 -1.13 21.02 20.02
C GLY A 269 -0.35 21.77 18.92
N ILE A 270 -0.58 21.40 17.67
CA ILE A 270 -0.05 22.14 16.52
C ILE A 270 -0.90 23.37 16.29
N THR A 271 -0.23 24.48 16.06
CA THR A 271 -0.84 25.83 15.95
C THR A 271 -0.13 26.61 14.83
N GLN A 272 -0.67 27.79 14.52
CA GLN A 272 -0.03 28.77 13.62
C GLN A 272 1.37 29.19 14.10
N ALA A 273 1.71 28.99 15.39
CA ALA A 273 2.99 29.40 15.94
C ALA A 273 4.09 28.33 15.83
N ASN A 274 3.73 27.04 15.72
CA ASN A 274 4.71 25.96 15.78
C ASN A 274 4.69 24.98 14.61
N TYR A 275 3.69 25.05 13.69
CA TYR A 275 3.61 24.13 12.55
C TYR A 275 4.87 24.15 11.66
N ALA A 276 5.53 25.30 11.55
CA ALA A 276 6.71 25.46 10.71
C ALA A 276 7.94 24.69 11.22
N ASP A 277 7.92 24.26 12.48
CA ASP A 277 8.99 23.45 13.08
C ASP A 277 8.88 21.98 12.73
N ILE A 278 7.70 21.52 12.29
CA ILE A 278 7.45 20.10 11.97
C ILE A 278 8.32 19.68 10.78
N ARG A 279 8.92 18.50 10.92
CA ARG A 279 9.67 17.81 9.85
C ARG A 279 9.21 16.40 9.62
N GLN A 280 8.69 15.74 10.64
CA GLN A 280 8.27 14.35 10.52
C GLN A 280 6.99 14.10 11.34
N PHE A 281 6.20 13.13 10.88
CA PHE A 281 5.20 12.46 11.69
C PHE A 281 5.75 11.12 12.15
N LYS A 282 5.68 10.82 13.44
CA LYS A 282 6.25 9.64 14.06
C LYS A 282 5.18 8.80 14.73
N ILE A 283 5.24 7.50 14.51
CA ILE A 283 4.42 6.48 15.17
C ILE A 283 5.34 5.57 15.98
N ASN A 284 5.02 5.40 17.26
CA ASN A 284 5.63 4.41 18.13
C ASN A 284 4.61 3.31 18.37
N LEU A 285 4.80 2.18 17.71
CA LEU A 285 3.97 0.99 17.89
C LEU A 285 4.35 0.28 19.18
N SER A 286 3.34 -0.13 19.94
CA SER A 286 3.49 -0.76 21.25
C SER A 286 3.81 -2.26 21.19
N GLY A 287 3.57 -2.92 20.04
CA GLY A 287 3.86 -4.33 19.83
C GLY A 287 2.65 -5.26 19.75
N ASN A 288 1.42 -4.73 19.90
CA ASN A 288 0.17 -5.48 19.77
C ASN A 288 -0.87 -4.68 18.98
N SER A 289 -0.43 -3.93 17.99
CA SER A 289 -1.33 -3.13 17.16
C SER A 289 -1.87 -3.97 16.02
N ASP A 290 -3.17 -3.86 15.77
CA ASP A 290 -3.87 -4.56 14.69
C ASP A 290 -4.38 -3.51 13.70
N VAL A 291 -3.65 -3.25 12.64
CA VAL A 291 -3.83 -2.09 11.78
C VAL A 291 -4.13 -2.51 10.35
N ALA A 292 -5.16 -1.93 9.73
CA ALA A 292 -5.35 -1.99 8.29
C ALA A 292 -4.54 -0.89 7.59
N PHE A 293 -4.68 0.34 8.06
CA PHE A 293 -3.88 1.48 7.61
C PHE A 293 -3.80 2.57 8.67
N VAL A 294 -2.84 3.47 8.52
CA VAL A 294 -2.86 4.82 9.08
C VAL A 294 -2.91 5.80 7.91
N ALA A 295 -3.84 6.75 7.94
CA ALA A 295 -4.03 7.69 6.85
C ALA A 295 -3.83 9.14 7.29
N TYR A 296 -3.52 10.00 6.33
CA TYR A 296 -3.39 11.44 6.51
C TYR A 296 -4.26 12.21 5.51
N ASN A 297 -4.66 13.41 5.85
CA ASN A 297 -5.40 14.32 4.99
C ASN A 297 -4.43 15.15 4.13
N ASN A 298 -4.38 14.84 2.85
CA ASN A 298 -3.52 15.53 1.90
C ASN A 298 -3.93 17.01 1.64
N LYS A 299 -5.12 17.41 2.10
CA LYS A 299 -5.52 18.83 2.07
C LYS A 299 -4.78 19.66 3.11
N THR A 300 -4.38 19.08 4.25
CA THR A 300 -3.71 19.80 5.34
C THR A 300 -2.21 19.72 5.24
N PHE A 301 -1.65 18.55 4.98
CA PHE A 301 -0.22 18.40 4.79
C PHE A 301 0.10 17.29 3.79
N ASN A 302 1.30 17.34 3.24
CA ASN A 302 1.80 16.26 2.43
C ASN A 302 2.80 15.44 3.24
N ILE A 303 2.70 14.15 3.15
CA ILE A 303 3.79 13.28 3.50
C ILE A 303 4.75 13.34 2.32
N GLY A 304 5.89 13.95 2.54
CA GLY A 304 7.02 13.69 1.71
C GLY A 304 7.28 12.20 1.87
N THR A 305 6.88 11.43 0.90
CA THR A 305 7.62 10.22 0.70
C THR A 305 9.08 10.66 0.69
N ILE A 306 9.93 10.00 1.47
CA ILE A 306 11.26 9.73 0.94
C ILE A 306 10.89 9.01 -0.34
N LEU A 307 10.72 9.76 -1.44
CA LEU A 307 10.37 9.15 -2.70
C LEU A 307 11.54 8.26 -3.06
N PRO A 308 11.36 6.94 -3.03
CA PRO A 308 12.21 6.14 -3.85
C PRO A 308 12.07 6.78 -5.23
N VAL A 309 13.14 7.06 -5.90
CA VAL A 309 13.24 7.56 -7.25
C VAL A 309 11.88 7.75 -7.93
N THR A 310 11.51 8.98 -8.27
CA THR A 310 10.32 9.20 -9.09
C THR A 310 10.65 8.73 -10.50
N LEU A 311 10.37 7.47 -10.75
CA LEU A 311 10.51 6.86 -12.07
C LEU A 311 9.39 7.41 -12.97
N THR A 312 9.74 8.23 -13.93
CA THR A 312 8.77 8.83 -14.86
C THR A 312 8.50 7.93 -16.05
N ASP A 313 9.49 7.15 -16.44
CA ASP A 313 9.36 6.17 -17.52
C ASP A 313 10.23 4.95 -17.26
N PHE A 314 9.75 3.79 -17.70
CA PHE A 314 10.52 2.55 -17.84
C PHE A 314 9.97 1.77 -19.03
N ALA A 315 10.82 1.56 -20.01
CA ALA A 315 10.47 0.91 -21.28
C ALA A 315 11.53 -0.10 -21.70
N VAL A 316 11.10 -1.10 -22.47
CA VAL A 316 11.97 -2.10 -23.12
C VAL A 316 11.77 -2.05 -24.62
N HIS A 317 12.88 -2.03 -25.36
CA HIS A 317 12.92 -2.05 -26.83
C HIS A 317 13.81 -3.19 -27.29
N GLY A 318 13.27 -4.03 -28.17
CA GLY A 318 14.02 -5.16 -28.76
C GLY A 318 14.73 -4.78 -30.06
N PHE A 319 15.94 -5.21 -30.19
CA PHE A 319 16.68 -5.16 -31.45
C PHE A 319 17.42 -6.48 -31.65
N ASN A 320 17.00 -7.24 -32.66
CA ASN A 320 17.47 -8.60 -32.90
C ASN A 320 17.26 -9.51 -31.68
N ASP A 321 18.34 -10.09 -31.15
CA ASP A 321 18.33 -10.97 -29.98
C ASP A 321 18.63 -10.24 -28.66
N ASN A 322 18.64 -8.91 -28.69
CA ASN A 322 18.95 -8.07 -27.54
C ASN A 322 17.75 -7.20 -27.16
N ALA A 323 17.69 -6.77 -25.92
CA ALA A 323 16.76 -5.74 -25.47
C ALA A 323 17.54 -4.57 -24.88
N SER A 324 17.10 -3.36 -25.19
CA SER A 324 17.50 -2.13 -24.48
C SER A 324 16.42 -1.76 -23.49
N LEU A 325 16.81 -1.58 -22.25
CA LEU A 325 15.95 -1.12 -21.16
C LEU A 325 16.33 0.32 -20.84
N ASN A 326 15.36 1.21 -20.95
CA ASN A 326 15.57 2.63 -20.73
C ASN A 326 14.62 3.11 -19.62
N TRP A 327 15.13 3.91 -18.72
CA TRP A 327 14.29 4.54 -17.71
C TRP A 327 14.75 5.96 -17.41
N THR A 328 13.81 6.71 -16.89
CA THR A 328 14.01 8.11 -16.56
C THR A 328 13.51 8.37 -15.14
N THR A 329 14.32 9.07 -14.36
CA THR A 329 13.93 9.57 -13.05
C THR A 329 13.77 11.08 -13.11
N SER A 330 12.77 11.64 -12.43
CA SER A 330 12.61 13.10 -12.28
C SER A 330 13.24 13.63 -11.00
N ASN A 331 13.38 12.75 -10.01
CA ASN A 331 14.01 13.06 -8.73
C ASN A 331 14.63 11.78 -8.15
N GLU A 332 15.79 11.92 -7.52
CA GLU A 332 16.44 10.86 -6.76
C GLU A 332 16.81 11.41 -5.38
N ASP A 333 16.46 10.68 -4.33
CA ASP A 333 16.88 10.98 -2.96
C ASP A 333 17.43 9.74 -2.31
N LYS A 334 18.70 9.76 -1.98
CA LYS A 334 19.46 8.66 -1.35
C LYS A 334 19.41 7.33 -2.13
N THR A 335 19.16 7.38 -3.43
CA THR A 335 19.14 6.18 -4.27
C THR A 335 20.55 5.68 -4.50
N ASP A 336 20.81 4.40 -4.22
CA ASP A 336 22.12 3.80 -4.40
C ASP A 336 22.31 3.24 -5.81
N TYR A 337 21.44 2.33 -6.21
CA TYR A 337 21.51 1.71 -7.54
C TYR A 337 20.18 1.08 -7.95
N PHE A 338 20.07 0.78 -9.24
CA PHE A 338 18.99 0.03 -9.86
C PHE A 338 19.48 -1.38 -10.19
N VAL A 339 18.72 -2.41 -9.79
CA VAL A 339 18.93 -3.76 -10.29
C VAL A 339 17.91 -4.02 -11.38
N VAL A 340 18.37 -4.34 -12.58
CA VAL A 340 17.51 -4.79 -13.67
C VAL A 340 17.22 -6.27 -13.46
N GLU A 341 15.96 -6.61 -13.31
CA GLU A 341 15.52 -7.98 -13.11
C GLU A 341 14.71 -8.47 -14.32
N LYS A 342 14.93 -9.72 -14.72
CA LYS A 342 14.28 -10.41 -15.84
C LYS A 342 13.50 -11.62 -15.35
N SER A 343 12.36 -11.89 -15.99
CA SER A 343 11.56 -13.09 -15.79
C SER A 343 11.04 -13.64 -17.12
N MET A 344 10.82 -14.96 -17.18
CA MET A 344 10.17 -15.63 -18.31
C MET A 344 8.70 -15.97 -18.05
N ASN A 345 8.25 -15.90 -16.80
CA ASN A 345 6.88 -16.24 -16.39
C ASN A 345 6.14 -15.08 -15.72
N GLY A 346 6.81 -13.92 -15.53
CA GLY A 346 6.24 -12.75 -14.87
C GLY A 346 6.25 -12.79 -13.34
N SER A 347 6.70 -13.88 -12.73
CA SER A 347 6.73 -14.09 -11.28
C SER A 347 8.15 -14.26 -10.74
N ASP A 348 8.95 -15.13 -11.36
CA ASP A 348 10.29 -15.47 -10.89
C ASP A 348 11.31 -14.56 -11.58
N PHE A 349 11.73 -13.52 -10.88
CA PHE A 349 12.66 -12.53 -11.40
C PHE A 349 14.08 -12.82 -10.94
N ILE A 350 15.03 -12.74 -11.87
CA ILE A 350 16.47 -12.85 -11.62
C ILE A 350 17.16 -11.54 -12.00
N ALA A 351 18.14 -11.12 -11.24
CA ALA A 351 18.96 -9.96 -11.55
C ALA A 351 19.83 -10.26 -12.78
N ILE A 352 19.83 -9.31 -13.73
CA ILE A 352 20.67 -9.41 -14.96
C ILE A 352 21.68 -8.27 -15.09
N ASP A 353 21.44 -7.15 -14.41
CA ASP A 353 22.34 -6.00 -14.43
C ASP A 353 22.15 -5.12 -13.19
N THR A 354 23.15 -4.29 -12.89
CA THR A 354 23.10 -3.31 -11.81
C THR A 354 23.67 -1.98 -12.30
N VAL A 355 22.86 -0.93 -12.22
CA VAL A 355 23.18 0.41 -12.70
C VAL A 355 23.22 1.38 -11.52
N LYS A 356 24.36 2.05 -11.32
CA LYS A 356 24.53 3.02 -10.23
C LYS A 356 23.63 4.22 -10.44
N ALA A 357 22.90 4.62 -9.40
CA ALA A 357 22.09 5.84 -9.39
C ALA A 357 22.95 7.08 -9.20
N LYS A 358 22.41 8.26 -9.53
CA LYS A 358 23.04 9.56 -9.24
C LYS A 358 23.12 9.82 -7.74
N GLY A 359 22.22 9.21 -6.98
CA GLY A 359 22.18 9.28 -5.52
C GLY A 359 21.21 10.34 -5.03
N ASN A 360 21.53 11.62 -5.25
CA ASN A 360 20.64 12.74 -4.98
C ASN A 360 20.58 13.63 -6.22
N SER A 361 19.39 13.78 -6.78
CA SER A 361 19.16 14.63 -7.95
C SER A 361 17.75 15.20 -7.94
N SER A 362 17.63 16.49 -8.09
CA SER A 362 16.35 17.18 -8.34
C SER A 362 16.09 17.44 -9.82
N THR A 363 16.94 16.90 -10.71
CA THR A 363 16.83 17.03 -12.16
C THR A 363 16.66 15.66 -12.79
N THR A 364 16.01 15.64 -13.93
CA THR A 364 15.79 14.42 -14.72
C THR A 364 17.11 13.70 -15.02
N GLN A 365 17.18 12.41 -14.72
CA GLN A 365 18.29 11.52 -15.05
C GLN A 365 17.79 10.45 -16.02
N HIS A 366 18.65 10.02 -16.94
CA HIS A 366 18.38 8.98 -17.92
C HIS A 366 19.34 7.83 -17.73
N TYR A 367 18.81 6.62 -17.77
CA TYR A 367 19.55 5.39 -17.58
C TYR A 367 19.25 4.40 -18.69
N VAL A 368 20.22 3.57 -18.96
CA VAL A 368 20.11 2.50 -19.95
C VAL A 368 20.79 1.24 -19.42
N SER A 369 20.20 0.11 -19.72
CA SER A 369 20.77 -1.22 -19.55
C SER A 369 20.42 -2.08 -20.76
N SER A 370 21.07 -3.24 -20.92
CA SER A 370 20.79 -4.14 -22.03
C SER A 370 20.75 -5.59 -21.59
N ASP A 371 19.79 -6.32 -22.13
CA ASP A 371 19.79 -7.78 -22.10
C ASP A 371 20.34 -8.32 -23.46
N GLN A 372 21.49 -8.96 -23.41
CA GLN A 372 22.17 -9.52 -24.56
C GLN A 372 21.63 -10.91 -24.97
N GLN A 373 20.64 -11.43 -24.23
CA GLN A 373 20.10 -12.77 -24.38
C GLN A 373 18.58 -12.82 -24.28
N LEU A 374 17.90 -12.09 -25.16
CA LEU A 374 16.46 -12.21 -25.30
C LEU A 374 16.09 -13.67 -25.61
N LYS A 375 15.28 -14.29 -24.75
CA LYS A 375 14.77 -15.65 -24.96
C LYS A 375 13.51 -15.62 -25.83
N PRO A 376 13.26 -16.66 -26.65
CA PRO A 376 11.97 -16.79 -27.31
C PRO A 376 10.81 -16.77 -26.34
N GLY A 377 9.70 -16.14 -26.74
CA GLY A 377 8.54 -15.94 -25.90
C GLY A 377 8.53 -14.56 -25.26
N VAL A 378 7.70 -14.39 -24.25
CA VAL A 378 7.56 -13.13 -23.53
C VAL A 378 8.67 -13.01 -22.49
N ASN A 379 9.41 -11.91 -22.55
CA ASN A 379 10.44 -11.55 -21.58
C ASN A 379 9.90 -10.38 -20.77
N TYR A 380 9.84 -10.52 -19.45
CA TYR A 380 9.37 -9.53 -18.50
C TYR A 380 10.56 -8.90 -17.81
N TYR A 381 10.48 -7.59 -17.56
CA TYR A 381 11.52 -6.83 -16.87
C TYR A 381 10.90 -5.91 -15.84
N ARG A 382 11.61 -5.73 -14.72
CA ARG A 382 11.33 -4.71 -13.72
C ARG A 382 12.64 -4.15 -13.18
N LEU A 383 12.57 -2.97 -12.61
CA LEU A 383 13.67 -2.40 -11.83
C LEU A 383 13.40 -2.66 -10.35
N LYS A 384 14.39 -3.18 -9.64
CA LYS A 384 14.47 -3.11 -8.20
C LYS A 384 15.38 -1.93 -7.87
N ILE A 385 14.84 -0.95 -7.18
CA ILE A 385 15.50 0.29 -6.81
C ILE A 385 16.02 0.12 -5.39
N ILE A 386 17.30 0.37 -5.16
CA ILE A 386 17.94 0.22 -3.86
C ILE A 386 18.41 1.58 -3.39
N ASP A 387 18.03 1.96 -2.17
CA ASP A 387 18.48 3.17 -1.52
C ASP A 387 19.76 2.94 -0.68
N LEU A 388 20.44 4.01 -0.30
CA LEU A 388 21.68 3.95 0.51
C LEU A 388 21.49 3.25 1.86
N ASP A 389 20.27 3.21 2.38
CA ASP A 389 19.92 2.49 3.61
C ASP A 389 19.48 1.04 3.37
N GLN A 390 19.72 0.52 2.15
CA GLN A 390 19.39 -0.83 1.69
C GLN A 390 17.89 -1.16 1.58
N ARG A 391 17.03 -0.17 1.69
CA ARG A 391 15.61 -0.33 1.35
C ARG A 391 15.46 -0.57 -0.14
N SER A 392 14.40 -1.28 -0.52
CA SER A 392 14.14 -1.53 -1.93
C SER A 392 12.68 -1.29 -2.30
N SER A 393 12.47 -0.80 -3.51
CA SER A 393 11.17 -0.67 -4.15
C SER A 393 11.23 -1.22 -5.57
N TYR A 394 10.08 -1.37 -6.24
CA TYR A 394 10.00 -1.92 -7.59
C TYR A 394 9.27 -0.98 -8.54
N SER A 395 9.72 -0.98 -9.79
CA SER A 395 8.98 -0.36 -10.90
C SER A 395 7.77 -1.19 -11.32
N LYS A 396 6.93 -0.63 -12.20
CA LYS A 396 6.03 -1.43 -13.04
C LYS A 396 6.84 -2.48 -13.80
N THR A 397 6.21 -3.63 -14.10
CA THR A 397 6.77 -4.63 -15.01
C THR A 397 6.48 -4.24 -16.44
N VAL A 398 7.51 -4.27 -17.30
CA VAL A 398 7.40 -4.12 -18.75
C VAL A 398 7.72 -5.43 -19.44
N GLN A 399 7.24 -5.62 -20.66
CA GLN A 399 7.44 -6.89 -21.38
C GLN A 399 7.74 -6.67 -22.85
N ILE A 400 8.46 -7.65 -23.43
CA ILE A 400 8.72 -7.73 -24.86
C ILE A 400 8.58 -9.16 -25.34
N LEU A 401 7.96 -9.32 -26.50
CA LEU A 401 7.84 -10.61 -27.17
C LEU A 401 8.99 -10.77 -28.19
N ARG A 402 9.87 -11.75 -27.95
CA ARG A 402 10.77 -12.21 -28.99
C ARG A 402 10.12 -13.38 -29.72
N LYS A 403 9.91 -13.23 -31.02
CA LYS A 403 9.45 -14.34 -31.86
C LYS A 403 10.60 -15.34 -32.01
N GLY A 404 10.32 -16.58 -31.68
CA GLY A 404 11.28 -17.69 -31.96
C GLY A 404 11.45 -17.95 -33.44
N ILE A 405 12.33 -18.91 -33.75
CA ILE A 405 12.53 -19.37 -35.14
C ILE A 405 11.18 -19.88 -35.67
N SER A 406 10.83 -19.49 -36.88
CA SER A 406 9.67 -20.04 -37.58
C SER A 406 10.17 -20.75 -38.85
N ILE A 407 9.76 -22.00 -39.05
CA ILE A 407 10.09 -22.76 -40.24
C ILE A 407 8.86 -23.37 -40.90
N GLY A 408 8.82 -23.36 -42.20
CA GLY A 408 7.85 -24.09 -43.02
C GLY A 408 8.56 -25.18 -43.84
N LEU A 409 7.87 -26.29 -44.12
CA LEU A 409 8.33 -27.38 -44.92
C LEU A 409 7.40 -27.61 -46.11
N PHE A 410 7.95 -27.62 -47.34
CA PHE A 410 7.15 -27.92 -48.53
C PHE A 410 7.99 -28.52 -49.66
N PRO A 411 7.42 -29.41 -50.47
CA PRO A 411 6.17 -30.10 -50.19
C PRO A 411 6.29 -31.10 -49.03
N ASN A 412 5.23 -31.35 -48.33
CA ASN A 412 5.17 -32.45 -47.37
C ASN A 412 3.79 -33.14 -47.53
N PRO A 413 3.72 -34.36 -48.03
CA PRO A 413 4.82 -35.27 -48.32
C PRO A 413 5.72 -34.79 -49.47
N ALA A 414 7.03 -35.11 -49.35
CA ALA A 414 8.06 -34.86 -50.34
C ALA A 414 8.30 -36.10 -51.22
N SER A 415 8.93 -35.91 -52.37
CA SER A 415 9.39 -37.01 -53.22
C SER A 415 10.88 -36.93 -53.51
N VAL A 416 11.30 -35.96 -54.30
CA VAL A 416 12.70 -35.77 -54.70
C VAL A 416 13.41 -34.66 -53.94
N ARG A 417 12.63 -33.66 -53.49
CA ARG A 417 13.18 -32.47 -52.84
C ARG A 417 12.24 -31.99 -51.75
N ILE A 418 12.80 -31.45 -50.67
CA ILE A 418 12.07 -30.67 -49.65
C ILE A 418 12.70 -29.30 -49.50
N THR A 419 11.90 -28.27 -49.39
CA THR A 419 12.36 -26.92 -49.14
C THR A 419 11.94 -26.49 -47.74
N VAL A 420 12.86 -25.90 -47.00
CA VAL A 420 12.68 -25.31 -45.70
C VAL A 420 12.59 -23.80 -45.88
N SER A 421 11.46 -23.21 -45.61
CA SER A 421 11.37 -21.75 -45.47
C SER A 421 11.75 -21.34 -44.06
N HIS A 422 12.51 -20.28 -43.90
CA HIS A 422 12.98 -19.77 -42.63
C HIS A 422 13.20 -18.25 -42.68
N SER A 423 13.30 -17.61 -41.52
CA SER A 423 13.67 -16.19 -41.49
C SER A 423 15.16 -16.04 -41.91
N PRO A 424 15.49 -15.07 -42.77
CA PRO A 424 16.89 -14.78 -43.13
C PRO A 424 17.74 -14.55 -41.88
N ALA A 425 18.96 -15.05 -41.86
CA ALA A 425 19.92 -14.94 -40.75
C ALA A 425 19.46 -15.50 -39.37
N ALA A 426 18.29 -16.11 -39.31
CA ALA A 426 17.77 -16.65 -38.05
C ALA A 426 18.14 -18.14 -37.83
N VAL A 427 18.58 -18.86 -38.85
CA VAL A 427 18.91 -20.29 -38.78
C VAL A 427 20.42 -20.49 -39.08
N GLU A 428 21.12 -21.11 -38.14
CA GLU A 428 22.56 -21.38 -38.27
C GLU A 428 22.82 -22.72 -38.94
N GLN A 429 21.96 -23.70 -38.71
CA GLN A 429 22.10 -25.04 -39.25
C GLN A 429 20.75 -25.74 -39.40
N ILE A 430 20.62 -26.49 -40.50
CA ILE A 430 19.47 -27.37 -40.78
C ILE A 430 19.99 -28.79 -40.92
N LYS A 431 19.37 -29.72 -40.20
CA LYS A 431 19.75 -31.14 -40.16
C LYS A 431 18.57 -32.02 -40.50
N ILE A 432 18.81 -33.08 -41.26
CA ILE A 432 17.83 -34.15 -41.55
C ILE A 432 18.26 -35.42 -40.83
N TYR A 433 17.31 -36.00 -40.07
CA TYR A 433 17.49 -37.25 -39.35
C TYR A 433 16.52 -38.30 -39.88
N SER A 434 16.96 -39.58 -39.90
CA SER A 434 16.07 -40.72 -40.09
C SER A 434 15.09 -40.87 -38.92
N ALA A 435 14.10 -41.73 -39.06
CA ALA A 435 13.17 -42.06 -37.96
C ALA A 435 13.88 -42.61 -36.70
N ASP A 436 15.02 -43.27 -36.90
CA ASP A 436 15.84 -43.84 -35.83
C ASP A 436 16.83 -42.83 -35.22
N GLY A 437 16.75 -41.57 -35.61
CA GLY A 437 17.58 -40.49 -35.06
C GLY A 437 19.00 -40.40 -35.65
N ILE A 438 19.27 -41.08 -36.76
CA ILE A 438 20.58 -41.01 -37.45
C ILE A 438 20.63 -39.73 -38.31
N LEU A 439 21.67 -38.90 -38.11
CA LEU A 439 21.93 -37.73 -38.95
C LEU A 439 22.27 -38.16 -40.36
N LEU A 440 21.51 -37.69 -41.35
CA LEU A 440 21.67 -38.03 -42.76
C LEU A 440 22.28 -36.92 -43.58
N GLN A 441 21.86 -35.68 -43.32
CA GLN A 441 22.35 -34.50 -44.05
C GLN A 441 22.29 -33.29 -43.11
N GLN A 442 23.21 -32.34 -43.33
CA GLN A 442 23.18 -31.05 -42.68
C GLN A 442 23.64 -29.96 -43.67
N GLU A 443 23.00 -28.82 -43.57
CA GLU A 443 23.28 -27.64 -44.38
C GLU A 443 23.30 -26.38 -43.50
N ARG A 444 24.17 -25.44 -43.85
CA ARG A 444 24.11 -24.07 -43.35
C ARG A 444 23.41 -23.23 -44.43
N PRO A 445 22.31 -22.54 -44.05
CA PRO A 445 21.67 -21.63 -45.01
C PRO A 445 22.65 -20.59 -45.55
N GLU A 446 22.52 -20.22 -46.83
CA GLU A 446 23.26 -19.11 -47.40
C GLU A 446 22.87 -17.79 -46.68
N ASP A 447 23.81 -16.88 -46.59
CA ASP A 447 23.61 -15.59 -45.98
C ASP A 447 22.43 -14.83 -46.65
N ASN A 448 21.49 -14.34 -45.85
CA ASN A 448 20.26 -13.69 -46.28
C ASN A 448 19.27 -14.57 -47.08
N SER A 449 19.47 -15.87 -47.18
CA SER A 449 18.49 -16.78 -47.73
C SER A 449 17.28 -16.92 -46.83
N SER A 450 16.09 -17.00 -47.41
CA SER A 450 14.84 -17.34 -46.72
C SER A 450 14.41 -18.78 -46.96
N GLN A 451 15.16 -19.54 -47.76
CA GLN A 451 14.85 -20.90 -48.12
C GLN A 451 16.14 -21.73 -48.30
N THR A 452 16.10 -22.98 -47.85
CA THR A 452 17.13 -23.98 -48.05
C THR A 452 16.48 -25.26 -48.58
N SER A 453 17.02 -25.84 -49.63
CA SER A 453 16.47 -27.04 -50.27
C SER A 453 17.38 -28.24 -50.09
N PHE A 454 16.79 -29.40 -49.85
CA PHE A 454 17.47 -30.68 -49.70
C PHE A 454 17.02 -31.64 -50.81
N ASP A 455 17.98 -32.32 -51.43
CA ASP A 455 17.71 -33.40 -52.32
C ASP A 455 17.46 -34.68 -51.52
N LEU A 456 16.38 -35.35 -51.81
CA LEU A 456 15.92 -36.56 -51.14
C LEU A 456 15.95 -37.79 -52.00
N GLY A 457 16.48 -37.68 -53.26
CA GLY A 457 16.41 -38.76 -54.22
C GLY A 457 17.13 -40.05 -53.81
N SER A 458 18.04 -39.98 -52.84
CA SER A 458 18.78 -41.16 -52.32
C SER A 458 18.08 -41.72 -51.01
N TYR A 459 16.99 -41.15 -50.54
CA TYR A 459 16.38 -41.57 -49.28
C TYR A 459 15.23 -42.54 -49.52
N ALA A 460 15.11 -43.50 -48.61
CA ALA A 460 13.97 -44.44 -48.62
C ALA A 460 12.66 -43.73 -48.31
N LYS A 461 11.56 -44.30 -48.79
CA LYS A 461 10.23 -43.82 -48.40
C LYS A 461 10.02 -44.03 -46.93
N GLY A 462 9.47 -43.05 -46.25
CA GLY A 462 9.28 -43.10 -44.79
C GLY A 462 9.18 -41.75 -44.11
N MET A 463 9.21 -41.77 -42.76
CA MET A 463 9.19 -40.58 -41.92
C MET A 463 10.61 -40.12 -41.58
N TYR A 464 10.82 -38.83 -41.63
CA TYR A 464 12.07 -38.14 -41.30
C TYR A 464 11.82 -36.96 -40.40
N TYR A 465 12.87 -36.51 -39.72
CA TYR A 465 12.85 -35.31 -38.87
C TYR A 465 13.82 -34.28 -39.42
N LEU A 466 13.32 -33.06 -39.52
CA LEU A 466 14.14 -31.90 -39.86
C LEU A 466 14.32 -31.05 -38.61
N VAL A 467 15.54 -30.71 -38.27
CA VAL A 467 15.94 -29.94 -37.13
C VAL A 467 16.61 -28.66 -37.58
N CYS A 468 16.06 -27.51 -37.21
CA CYS A 468 16.69 -26.22 -37.37
C CYS A 468 17.26 -25.76 -36.04
N GLU A 469 18.51 -25.31 -36.06
CA GLU A 469 19.24 -24.80 -34.90
C GLU A 469 19.68 -23.36 -35.17
N SER A 470 19.52 -22.51 -34.13
CA SER A 470 20.00 -21.13 -34.12
C SER A 470 20.18 -20.65 -32.69
N LYS A 471 21.36 -20.14 -32.35
CA LYS A 471 21.68 -19.46 -31.09
C LYS A 471 21.09 -20.16 -29.85
N GLY A 472 21.17 -21.51 -29.84
CA GLY A 472 20.63 -22.31 -28.71
C GLY A 472 19.15 -22.63 -28.79
N GLU A 473 18.43 -22.18 -29.82
CA GLU A 473 17.08 -22.66 -30.14
C GLU A 473 17.14 -23.86 -31.08
N LYS A 474 16.16 -24.75 -30.91
CA LYS A 474 16.02 -25.92 -31.72
C LYS A 474 14.56 -26.18 -32.05
N ILE A 475 14.24 -26.22 -33.36
CA ILE A 475 12.90 -26.59 -33.82
C ILE A 475 12.99 -27.88 -34.60
N THR A 476 12.15 -28.84 -34.27
CA THR A 476 12.00 -30.11 -34.97
C THR A 476 10.65 -30.14 -35.68
N ARG A 477 10.66 -30.61 -36.94
CA ARG A 477 9.47 -30.91 -37.74
C ARG A 477 9.62 -32.27 -38.39
N SER A 478 8.52 -33.02 -38.46
CA SER A 478 8.49 -34.27 -39.24
C SER A 478 8.05 -34.02 -40.67
N PHE A 479 8.56 -34.82 -41.61
CA PHE A 479 8.08 -34.87 -42.99
C PHE A 479 8.10 -36.30 -43.49
N VAL A 480 7.37 -36.56 -44.58
CA VAL A 480 7.24 -37.90 -45.18
C VAL A 480 7.76 -37.89 -46.60
N ILE A 481 8.57 -38.89 -46.94
CA ILE A 481 9.00 -39.16 -48.32
C ILE A 481 8.13 -40.28 -48.92
N ARG A 482 7.57 -40.02 -50.12
CA ARG A 482 6.68 -40.94 -50.85
C ARG A 482 7.29 -41.52 -52.07
#